data_f504362d5b83ee16d1e1f7dcc3b2e945
#
_entry.id   f504362d5b83ee16d1e1f7dcc3b2e945
#
_cell.length_a   1.000
_cell.length_b   1.000
_cell.length_c   1.000
_cell.angle_alpha   90.00
_cell.angle_beta   90.00
_cell.angle_gamma   90.00
#
_symmetry.space_group_name_H-M   'P 1'
#
loop_
_entity.id
_entity.type
_entity.pdbx_description
1 polymer ?
#
loop_
_entity_poly.entity_id
_entity_poly.type
_entity_poly.pdbx_seq_one_letter_code
_entity_poly.pdbx_strand_id
1 'polypeptide(L)'
;MAAAAAKSQHVSDLPVWSTTLTQPNRYISAHGIRGFAGGYSEDGLEFWSFPLQLVSAYHLSFVLPKASPVSAISILTSIEVDPLGVTRIYTAPAFGVRERITTHAEDPGVLVRFTVESRGDLHIQVHFQPSLNLMWPAGIGGQETSWDQDARGFLLSEPSQQFKALISSPEATEHSEPNNDRRGSDFNRSITLTLEPRSCARGGCATLVFAAQSEKNEEVHATTASLLSVSAASAANDATRFDSSVIVKVTTPDAEVNRSIQWAQIALEQAWTCNARLGCALVAGYGPSHGSRRPQYAWYFAGDGLLATQALLHEGNYERAAEELDFLYRYQNPDNGMMWHEISQSAGFLNWAKDYPYLYVHVDITFDFLTVLAEYNRTTGDQAFLSRHWPATLKAYQYCLSTLNRGDGLPRVPADKISGNEQDRLTDELTLSTSWVKAAHAMSELAAAMHDEALSRQAESASRRARESIRSRYWDSTAGRWVSGFTRAGKATERTSAADLAAIASGASTPEQTSTTLDLLETPPYLTPWGLRSKPSTAPDYDPTGYAKGSVWAFTTAGAAEIMWPAHRSDAANSLGRRIRLR
;
A
#
# COMPACT_ATOMS: atom_id res chain seq x y z
N MET A 1 -2.77 -5.87 42.01
CA MET A 1 -3.63 -4.71 41.69
C MET A 1 -2.88 -3.54 41.03
N ALA A 2 -1.56 -3.43 41.09
CA ALA A 2 -0.79 -2.35 40.44
C ALA A 2 -0.54 -2.57 38.93
N ALA A 3 -0.60 -3.80 38.43
CA ALA A 3 -0.33 -4.11 37.00
C ALA A 3 -1.53 -3.84 36.06
N ALA A 4 -2.76 -3.74 36.58
CA ALA A 4 -3.95 -3.46 35.77
C ALA A 4 -4.17 -1.96 35.50
N ALA A 5 -3.62 -1.09 36.32
CA ALA A 5 -3.74 0.37 36.15
C ALA A 5 -2.77 0.93 35.11
N ALA A 6 -1.62 0.26 34.87
CA ALA A 6 -0.64 0.70 33.87
C ALA A 6 -1.07 0.42 32.41
N LYS A 7 -1.92 -0.58 32.19
CA LYS A 7 -2.39 -0.93 30.83
C LYS A 7 -3.48 -0.01 30.25
N SER A 8 -4.18 0.79 31.08
CA SER A 8 -5.21 1.70 30.59
C SER A 8 -4.69 3.07 30.13
N GLN A 9 -3.42 3.39 30.41
CA GLN A 9 -2.80 4.65 29.99
C GLN A 9 -2.21 4.60 28.58
N HIS A 10 -1.90 3.40 28.02
CA HIS A 10 -1.26 3.29 26.70
C HIS A 10 -2.18 3.56 25.49
N VAL A 11 -3.49 3.37 25.62
CA VAL A 11 -4.43 3.63 24.49
C VAL A 11 -4.55 5.14 24.17
N SER A 12 -4.08 6.02 25.05
CA SER A 12 -4.10 7.48 24.84
C SER A 12 -2.92 8.03 24.03
N ASP A 13 -1.89 7.25 23.77
CA ASP A 13 -0.64 7.71 23.15
C ASP A 13 -0.57 7.47 21.61
N LEU A 14 -1.56 6.76 21.03
CA LEU A 14 -1.63 6.60 19.57
C LEU A 14 -1.89 7.96 18.89
N PRO A 15 -1.20 8.23 17.76
CA PRO A 15 -1.35 9.51 17.10
C PRO A 15 -2.75 9.65 16.48
N VAL A 16 -3.32 10.82 16.67
CA VAL A 16 -4.60 11.20 16.06
C VAL A 16 -4.34 12.33 15.06
N TRP A 17 -4.81 12.14 13.85
CA TRP A 17 -4.93 13.21 12.86
C TRP A 17 -6.38 13.67 12.80
N SER A 18 -6.61 14.96 12.88
CA SER A 18 -7.95 15.53 12.78
C SER A 18 -7.99 16.72 11.85
N THR A 19 -9.10 16.89 11.14
CA THR A 19 -9.34 18.05 10.29
C THR A 19 -10.77 18.54 10.41
N THR A 20 -10.92 19.85 10.57
CA THR A 20 -12.20 20.52 10.35
C THR A 20 -12.36 20.76 8.86
N LEU A 21 -13.46 20.31 8.28
CA LEU A 21 -13.63 20.29 6.83
C LEU A 21 -14.04 21.68 6.32
N THR A 22 -13.16 22.28 5.53
CA THR A 22 -13.50 23.38 4.62
C THR A 22 -13.86 22.85 3.22
N GLN A 23 -13.42 21.61 2.92
CA GLN A 23 -13.73 20.88 1.70
C GLN A 23 -14.09 19.44 2.09
N PRO A 24 -15.33 19.01 1.93
CA PRO A 24 -15.79 17.71 2.45
C PRO A 24 -15.28 16.51 1.67
N ASN A 25 -14.84 16.67 0.41
CA ASN A 25 -14.38 15.55 -0.40
C ASN A 25 -12.92 15.17 -0.10
N ARG A 26 -12.74 14.37 0.95
CA ARG A 26 -11.45 13.82 1.37
C ARG A 26 -11.45 12.30 1.19
N TYR A 27 -10.32 11.77 0.69
CA TYR A 27 -10.09 10.34 0.75
C TYR A 27 -9.80 9.96 2.20
N ILE A 28 -10.54 8.97 2.70
CA ILE A 28 -10.38 8.40 4.04
C ILE A 28 -10.32 6.89 3.95
N SER A 29 -9.62 6.26 4.89
CA SER A 29 -9.50 4.81 4.93
C SER A 29 -9.26 4.28 6.34
N ALA A 30 -9.84 3.14 6.64
CA ALA A 30 -9.59 2.33 7.83
C ALA A 30 -9.02 0.99 7.38
N HIS A 31 -7.92 0.56 7.99
CA HIS A 31 -7.13 -0.57 7.57
C HIS A 31 -7.05 -1.64 8.66
N GLY A 32 -7.19 -2.89 8.28
CA GLY A 32 -6.94 -4.06 9.11
C GLY A 32 -6.28 -5.18 8.32
N ILE A 33 -5.84 -6.20 9.02
CA ILE A 33 -5.15 -7.35 8.41
C ILE A 33 -6.02 -8.03 7.35
N ARG A 34 -7.33 -8.09 7.54
CA ARG A 34 -8.28 -8.75 6.63
C ARG A 34 -9.38 -7.82 6.11
N GLY A 35 -9.61 -6.68 6.73
CA GLY A 35 -10.69 -5.76 6.42
C GLY A 35 -10.20 -4.38 6.00
N PHE A 36 -10.98 -3.72 5.15
CA PHE A 36 -10.70 -2.37 4.68
C PHE A 36 -12.00 -1.61 4.43
N ALA A 37 -12.01 -0.34 4.79
CA ALA A 37 -13.04 0.61 4.37
C ALA A 37 -12.35 1.86 3.86
N GLY A 38 -12.75 2.37 2.69
CA GLY A 38 -12.13 3.57 2.15
C GLY A 38 -12.92 4.18 1.01
N GLY A 39 -12.59 5.41 0.66
CA GLY A 39 -13.19 6.15 -0.42
C GLY A 39 -13.20 7.65 -0.18
N TYR A 40 -13.76 8.38 -1.13
CA TYR A 40 -14.01 9.81 -0.97
C TYR A 40 -15.34 10.05 -0.25
N SER A 41 -15.39 11.03 0.63
CA SER A 41 -16.57 11.29 1.45
C SER A 41 -17.82 11.64 0.65
N GLU A 42 -17.67 12.29 -0.51
CA GLU A 42 -18.78 12.66 -1.40
C GLU A 42 -19.27 11.49 -2.26
N ASP A 43 -18.34 10.65 -2.75
CA ASP A 43 -18.66 9.54 -3.65
C ASP A 43 -19.14 8.29 -2.89
N GLY A 44 -19.03 8.32 -1.56
CA GLY A 44 -19.31 7.19 -0.68
C GLY A 44 -18.08 6.30 -0.47
N LEU A 45 -18.20 5.45 0.54
CA LEU A 45 -17.14 4.51 0.89
C LEU A 45 -17.42 3.13 0.30
N GLU A 46 -16.35 2.38 0.11
CA GLU A 46 -16.41 0.95 -0.18
C GLU A 46 -15.87 0.15 1.00
N PHE A 47 -16.43 -1.04 1.21
CA PHE A 47 -16.06 -1.93 2.29
C PHE A 47 -15.60 -3.27 1.73
N TRP A 48 -14.47 -3.72 2.24
CA TRP A 48 -13.78 -4.92 1.80
C TRP A 48 -13.46 -5.85 2.97
N SER A 49 -13.52 -7.14 2.69
CA SER A 49 -12.84 -8.18 3.45
C SER A 49 -12.03 -9.00 2.45
N PHE A 50 -10.73 -8.81 2.45
CA PHE A 50 -9.86 -9.33 1.41
C PHE A 50 -10.00 -10.83 1.19
N PRO A 51 -10.19 -11.29 -0.07
CA PRO A 51 -10.18 -10.52 -1.33
C PRO A 51 -11.55 -10.04 -1.85
N LEU A 52 -12.60 -9.98 -0.99
CA LEU A 52 -13.96 -9.64 -1.38
C LEU A 52 -14.29 -8.16 -1.17
N GLN A 53 -14.84 -7.52 -2.19
CA GLN A 53 -15.65 -6.32 -2.04
C GLN A 53 -17.03 -6.73 -1.53
N LEU A 54 -17.55 -6.02 -0.55
CA LEU A 54 -18.86 -6.30 0.06
C LEU A 54 -19.90 -5.30 -0.42
N VAL A 55 -19.57 -4.03 -0.31
CA VAL A 55 -20.42 -2.92 -0.73
C VAL A 55 -19.59 -1.76 -1.30
N SER A 56 -20.26 -0.92 -2.09
CA SER A 56 -19.75 0.35 -2.60
C SER A 56 -20.77 1.47 -2.39
N ALA A 57 -20.36 2.71 -2.64
CA ALA A 57 -21.20 3.90 -2.53
C ALA A 57 -21.93 4.00 -1.17
N TYR A 58 -21.26 3.61 -0.07
CA TYR A 58 -21.82 3.73 1.27
C TYR A 58 -21.90 5.20 1.68
N HIS A 59 -23.10 5.65 2.03
CA HIS A 59 -23.36 6.97 2.57
C HIS A 59 -24.54 6.96 3.54
N LEU A 60 -24.70 8.03 4.28
CA LEU A 60 -25.70 8.15 5.33
C LEU A 60 -26.66 9.30 5.06
N SER A 61 -27.89 9.15 5.57
CA SER A 61 -28.78 10.27 5.88
C SER A 61 -29.40 10.11 7.27
N PHE A 62 -29.81 11.21 7.86
CA PHE A 62 -30.37 11.29 9.19
C PHE A 62 -31.79 11.81 9.12
N VAL A 63 -32.71 11.17 9.85
CA VAL A 63 -34.14 11.46 9.80
C VAL A 63 -34.69 11.70 11.20
N LEU A 64 -35.21 12.89 11.44
CA LEU A 64 -36.01 13.18 12.62
C LEU A 64 -37.49 12.93 12.34
N PRO A 65 -38.33 12.59 13.33
CA PRO A 65 -39.75 12.41 13.14
C PRO A 65 -40.42 13.59 12.42
N LYS A 66 -41.15 13.29 11.35
CA LYS A 66 -41.88 14.29 10.52
C LYS A 66 -40.98 15.31 9.81
N ALA A 67 -39.68 15.05 9.69
CA ALA A 67 -38.74 15.87 8.93
C ALA A 67 -38.26 15.14 7.67
N SER A 68 -37.79 15.89 6.69
CA SER A 68 -37.13 15.33 5.51
C SER A 68 -35.75 14.79 5.89
N PRO A 69 -35.25 13.73 5.23
CA PRO A 69 -33.88 13.23 5.44
C PRO A 69 -32.81 14.30 5.19
N VAL A 70 -31.83 14.36 6.06
CA VAL A 70 -30.66 15.24 5.94
C VAL A 70 -29.48 14.39 5.49
N SER A 71 -28.90 14.72 4.34
CA SER A 71 -27.71 14.03 3.85
C SER A 71 -26.53 14.28 4.81
N ALA A 72 -25.86 13.20 5.22
CA ALA A 72 -24.75 13.28 6.17
C ALA A 72 -23.60 14.17 5.67
N ILE A 73 -23.29 14.12 4.36
CA ILE A 73 -22.23 14.93 3.77
C ILE A 73 -22.47 16.44 3.92
N SER A 74 -23.72 16.87 3.93
CA SER A 74 -24.07 18.29 4.08
C SER A 74 -23.84 18.86 5.48
N ILE A 75 -23.68 17.99 6.49
CA ILE A 75 -23.47 18.33 7.89
C ILE A 75 -22.22 17.67 8.49
N LEU A 76 -21.35 17.12 7.65
CA LEU A 76 -20.06 16.60 8.06
C LEU A 76 -19.14 17.76 8.45
N THR A 77 -18.71 17.81 9.70
CA THR A 77 -17.95 18.94 10.25
C THR A 77 -16.49 18.63 10.48
N SER A 78 -16.16 17.39 10.82
CA SER A 78 -14.77 16.96 11.01
C SER A 78 -14.57 15.47 10.79
N ILE A 79 -13.31 15.11 10.52
CA ILE A 79 -12.83 13.74 10.42
C ILE A 79 -11.65 13.58 11.37
N GLU A 80 -11.66 12.50 12.14
CA GLU A 80 -10.55 12.06 12.98
C GLU A 80 -10.06 10.71 12.47
N VAL A 81 -8.75 10.56 12.31
CA VAL A 81 -8.09 9.31 11.91
C VAL A 81 -7.08 8.94 12.96
N ASP A 82 -7.15 7.72 13.43
CA ASP A 82 -6.13 7.10 14.26
C ASP A 82 -5.79 5.70 13.71
N PRO A 83 -4.76 5.02 14.22
CA PRO A 83 -4.34 3.71 13.70
C PRO A 83 -5.44 2.65 13.67
N LEU A 84 -6.46 2.77 14.53
CA LEU A 84 -7.55 1.80 14.64
C LEU A 84 -8.72 2.08 13.70
N GLY A 85 -8.77 3.25 13.05
CA GLY A 85 -9.83 3.56 12.10
C GLY A 85 -10.14 5.04 11.95
N VAL A 86 -11.34 5.32 11.44
CA VAL A 86 -11.79 6.66 11.09
C VAL A 86 -13.06 7.02 11.85
N THR A 87 -13.13 8.25 12.37
CA THR A 87 -14.34 8.82 12.95
C THR A 87 -14.80 9.99 12.08
N ARG A 88 -16.05 9.95 11.61
CA ARG A 88 -16.72 11.08 10.96
C ARG A 88 -17.68 11.73 11.96
N ILE A 89 -17.66 13.06 12.06
CA ILE A 89 -18.47 13.83 13.01
C ILE A 89 -19.44 14.70 12.23
N TYR A 90 -20.71 14.50 12.49
CA TYR A 90 -21.82 15.19 11.85
C TYR A 90 -22.52 16.07 12.87
N THR A 91 -22.77 17.34 12.52
CA THR A 91 -23.37 18.32 13.43
C THR A 91 -24.51 19.09 12.77
N ALA A 92 -25.70 18.97 13.33
CA ALA A 92 -26.88 19.73 12.97
C ALA A 92 -27.43 20.46 14.20
N PRO A 93 -28.32 21.49 14.05
CA PRO A 93 -28.87 22.23 15.20
C PRO A 93 -29.65 21.37 16.21
N ALA A 94 -30.22 20.25 15.77
CA ALA A 94 -31.07 19.37 16.57
C ALA A 94 -30.38 18.09 17.03
N PHE A 95 -29.25 17.69 16.41
CA PHE A 95 -28.54 16.45 16.73
C PHE A 95 -27.06 16.50 16.35
N GLY A 96 -26.27 15.64 16.98
CA GLY A 96 -24.90 15.29 16.62
C GLY A 96 -24.79 13.78 16.44
N VAL A 97 -23.97 13.34 15.48
CA VAL A 97 -23.66 11.92 15.27
C VAL A 97 -22.15 11.75 15.10
N ARG A 98 -21.60 10.77 15.81
CA ARG A 98 -20.24 10.26 15.60
C ARG A 98 -20.35 8.88 14.98
N GLU A 99 -19.76 8.70 13.82
CA GLU A 99 -19.63 7.43 13.13
C GLU A 99 -18.19 6.96 13.23
N ARG A 100 -17.96 5.83 13.86
CA ARG A 100 -16.63 5.22 14.01
C ARG A 100 -16.53 3.96 13.17
N ILE A 101 -15.66 3.98 12.17
CA ILE A 101 -15.37 2.85 11.28
C ILE A 101 -14.07 2.21 11.74
N THR A 102 -14.11 0.91 12.04
CA THR A 102 -12.96 0.13 12.52
C THR A 102 -12.90 -1.22 11.81
N THR A 103 -11.68 -1.77 11.73
CA THR A 103 -11.42 -3.14 11.30
C THR A 103 -10.73 -3.89 12.45
N HIS A 104 -10.87 -5.21 12.48
CA HIS A 104 -10.22 -6.04 13.49
C HIS A 104 -9.27 -7.03 12.83
N ALA A 105 -8.20 -7.40 13.57
CA ALA A 105 -7.12 -8.21 13.02
C ALA A 105 -7.59 -9.64 12.64
N GLU A 106 -8.48 -10.23 13.43
CA GLU A 106 -8.84 -11.64 13.30
C GLU A 106 -10.08 -11.89 12.43
N ASP A 107 -11.01 -10.92 12.41
CA ASP A 107 -12.31 -11.08 11.76
C ASP A 107 -12.34 -10.56 10.32
N PRO A 108 -12.90 -11.33 9.37
CA PRO A 108 -13.04 -10.88 7.98
C PRO A 108 -14.22 -9.90 7.82
N GLY A 109 -13.99 -8.64 8.15
CA GLY A 109 -15.04 -7.63 8.03
C GLY A 109 -14.69 -6.26 8.61
N VAL A 110 -15.71 -5.41 8.65
CA VAL A 110 -15.63 -4.04 9.14
C VAL A 110 -16.78 -3.76 10.09
N LEU A 111 -16.49 -3.00 11.14
CA LEU A 111 -17.45 -2.60 12.15
C LEU A 111 -17.63 -1.09 12.15
N VAL A 112 -18.89 -0.64 12.12
CA VAL A 112 -19.25 0.78 12.22
C VAL A 112 -20.10 0.98 13.47
N ARG A 113 -19.66 1.89 14.35
CA ARG A 113 -20.38 2.28 15.57
C ARG A 113 -20.86 3.71 15.47
N PHE A 114 -22.13 3.91 15.76
CA PHE A 114 -22.73 5.24 15.86
C PHE A 114 -22.95 5.62 17.31
N THR A 115 -22.62 6.86 17.64
CA THR A 115 -23.03 7.52 18.89
C THR A 115 -23.84 8.77 18.52
N VAL A 116 -25.03 8.88 19.05
CA VAL A 116 -26.02 9.89 18.68
C VAL A 116 -26.35 10.74 19.90
N GLU A 117 -26.24 12.06 19.73
CA GLU A 117 -26.76 13.06 20.66
C GLU A 117 -27.93 13.77 19.96
N SER A 118 -29.17 13.54 20.42
CA SER A 118 -30.37 14.11 19.81
C SER A 118 -31.37 14.56 20.85
N ARG A 119 -32.16 15.60 20.50
CA ARG A 119 -33.28 16.07 21.31
C ARG A 119 -34.59 15.31 21.03
N GLY A 120 -34.58 14.40 20.11
CA GLY A 120 -35.70 13.56 19.71
C GLY A 120 -35.21 12.25 19.09
N ASP A 121 -36.14 11.39 18.68
CA ASP A 121 -35.83 10.12 18.02
C ASP A 121 -35.15 10.39 16.68
N LEU A 122 -33.89 9.99 16.53
CA LEU A 122 -33.13 10.11 15.29
C LEU A 122 -32.96 8.73 14.68
N HIS A 123 -33.38 8.59 13.42
CA HIS A 123 -33.11 7.41 12.63
C HIS A 123 -31.90 7.64 11.74
N ILE A 124 -31.07 6.60 11.59
CA ILE A 124 -29.92 6.61 10.67
C ILE A 124 -30.27 5.74 9.47
N GLN A 125 -30.34 6.36 8.29
CA GLN A 125 -30.49 5.63 7.03
C GLN A 125 -29.12 5.38 6.43
N VAL A 126 -28.79 4.10 6.28
CA VAL A 126 -27.56 3.61 5.65
C VAL A 126 -27.89 3.22 4.22
N HIS A 127 -27.27 3.90 3.26
CA HIS A 127 -27.45 3.64 1.83
C HIS A 127 -26.16 3.02 1.28
N PHE A 128 -26.28 1.97 0.49
CA PHE A 128 -25.14 1.33 -0.16
C PHE A 128 -25.54 0.54 -1.39
N GLN A 129 -24.58 0.29 -2.27
CA GLN A 129 -24.73 -0.62 -3.38
C GLN A 129 -24.17 -1.99 -3.00
N PRO A 130 -24.97 -3.08 -3.08
CA PRO A 130 -24.44 -4.44 -2.96
C PRO A 130 -23.41 -4.69 -4.07
N SER A 131 -22.18 -5.06 -3.71
CA SER A 131 -21.06 -5.16 -4.65
C SER A 131 -20.21 -6.40 -4.38
N LEU A 132 -20.86 -7.53 -4.10
CA LEU A 132 -20.11 -8.78 -3.82
C LEU A 132 -19.28 -9.16 -5.05
N ASN A 133 -17.97 -8.97 -4.95
CA ASN A 133 -17.05 -9.22 -6.05
C ASN A 133 -15.64 -9.54 -5.53
N LEU A 134 -14.88 -10.27 -6.33
CA LEU A 134 -13.47 -10.49 -6.05
C LEU A 134 -12.62 -9.28 -6.50
N MET A 135 -11.49 -9.12 -5.83
CA MET A 135 -10.48 -8.15 -6.25
C MET A 135 -10.03 -8.44 -7.68
N TRP A 136 -9.70 -7.39 -8.42
CA TRP A 136 -9.12 -7.51 -9.76
C TRP A 136 -7.98 -8.56 -9.80
N PRO A 137 -7.84 -9.38 -10.85
CA PRO A 137 -8.65 -9.45 -12.07
C PRO A 137 -9.80 -10.46 -12.01
N ALA A 138 -10.02 -11.12 -10.89
CA ALA A 138 -11.12 -12.06 -10.75
C ALA A 138 -12.48 -11.34 -10.65
N GLY A 139 -13.53 -12.09 -10.86
CA GLY A 139 -14.90 -11.63 -10.74
C GLY A 139 -15.81 -12.75 -10.24
N ILE A 140 -16.97 -12.35 -9.74
CA ILE A 140 -18.02 -13.28 -9.30
C ILE A 140 -19.13 -13.28 -10.35
N GLY A 141 -19.58 -14.45 -10.76
CA GLY A 141 -20.53 -14.66 -11.86
C GLY A 141 -21.99 -14.46 -11.47
N GLY A 142 -22.28 -13.43 -10.73
CA GLY A 142 -23.65 -13.08 -10.32
C GLY A 142 -23.73 -12.84 -8.82
N GLN A 143 -24.77 -12.12 -8.41
CA GLN A 143 -25.03 -11.79 -7.01
C GLN A 143 -26.52 -11.90 -6.75
N GLU A 144 -26.89 -12.46 -5.61
CA GLU A 144 -28.23 -12.45 -5.05
C GLU A 144 -28.20 -11.68 -3.73
N THR A 145 -29.21 -10.86 -3.51
CA THR A 145 -29.39 -10.13 -2.26
C THR A 145 -30.73 -10.51 -1.65
N SER A 146 -30.73 -10.92 -0.40
CA SER A 146 -31.90 -11.30 0.37
C SER A 146 -31.88 -10.65 1.75
N TRP A 147 -33.07 -10.47 2.34
CA TRP A 147 -33.18 -10.05 3.72
C TRP A 147 -33.09 -11.26 4.65
N ASP A 148 -32.17 -11.19 5.60
CA ASP A 148 -32.04 -12.15 6.69
C ASP A 148 -32.73 -11.58 7.95
N GLN A 149 -33.86 -12.19 8.31
CA GLN A 149 -34.70 -11.71 9.41
C GLN A 149 -34.02 -11.89 10.78
N ASP A 150 -33.28 -12.98 10.95
CA ASP A 150 -32.65 -13.31 12.23
C ASP A 150 -31.42 -12.41 12.47
N ALA A 151 -30.63 -12.18 11.44
CA ALA A 151 -29.48 -11.29 11.49
C ALA A 151 -29.87 -9.82 11.38
N ARG A 152 -31.11 -9.47 11.00
CA ARG A 152 -31.57 -8.11 10.69
C ARG A 152 -30.64 -7.42 9.69
N GLY A 153 -30.43 -8.06 8.55
CA GLY A 153 -29.45 -7.59 7.57
C GLY A 153 -29.68 -8.12 6.18
N PHE A 154 -28.92 -7.55 5.23
CA PHE A 154 -28.86 -8.02 3.87
C PHE A 154 -27.78 -9.08 3.71
N LEU A 155 -28.19 -10.29 3.33
CA LEU A 155 -27.29 -11.37 2.92
C LEU A 155 -27.07 -11.28 1.41
N LEU A 156 -25.81 -11.09 1.03
CA LEU A 156 -25.32 -11.17 -0.34
C LEU A 156 -24.67 -12.55 -0.52
N SER A 157 -25.03 -13.22 -1.61
CA SER A 157 -24.44 -14.50 -1.97
C SER A 157 -24.27 -14.61 -3.49
N GLU A 158 -23.53 -15.62 -3.92
CA GLU A 158 -23.36 -15.95 -5.33
C GLU A 158 -23.78 -17.42 -5.58
N PRO A 159 -24.01 -17.85 -6.83
CA PRO A 159 -24.61 -19.14 -7.11
C PRO A 159 -23.90 -20.37 -6.52
N SER A 160 -22.56 -20.32 -6.33
CA SER A 160 -21.82 -21.42 -5.74
C SER A 160 -21.87 -21.44 -4.20
N GLN A 161 -22.39 -20.40 -3.58
CA GLN A 161 -22.48 -20.21 -2.13
C GLN A 161 -21.13 -20.20 -1.40
N GLN A 162 -20.03 -20.04 -2.12
CA GLN A 162 -18.70 -19.93 -1.55
C GLN A 162 -18.47 -18.54 -0.95
N PHE A 163 -18.86 -17.50 -1.71
CA PHE A 163 -18.66 -16.09 -1.33
C PHE A 163 -19.96 -15.52 -0.78
N LYS A 164 -19.89 -14.97 0.42
CA LYS A 164 -21.02 -14.31 1.06
C LYS A 164 -20.59 -13.03 1.76
N ALA A 165 -21.53 -12.09 1.86
CA ALA A 165 -21.42 -10.95 2.75
C ALA A 165 -22.71 -10.76 3.51
N LEU A 166 -22.63 -10.36 4.78
CA LEU A 166 -23.77 -10.02 5.61
C LEU A 166 -23.60 -8.60 6.15
N ILE A 167 -24.51 -7.73 5.77
CA ILE A 167 -24.57 -6.34 6.22
C ILE A 167 -25.74 -6.21 7.18
N SER A 168 -25.46 -6.14 8.48
CA SER A 168 -26.48 -6.26 9.51
C SER A 168 -26.29 -5.32 10.69
N SER A 169 -27.41 -5.07 11.39
CA SER A 169 -27.42 -4.27 12.60
C SER A 169 -28.50 -4.78 13.57
N PRO A 170 -28.18 -5.00 14.85
CA PRO A 170 -29.19 -5.28 15.87
C PRO A 170 -30.24 -4.17 16.02
N GLU A 171 -29.91 -2.95 15.58
CA GLU A 171 -30.75 -1.74 15.64
C GLU A 171 -31.54 -1.52 14.35
N ALA A 172 -31.47 -2.41 13.36
CA ALA A 172 -32.25 -2.30 12.13
C ALA A 172 -33.75 -2.47 12.38
N THR A 173 -34.56 -1.53 11.89
CA THR A 173 -36.03 -1.52 12.03
C THR A 173 -36.75 -1.57 10.69
N GLU A 174 -36.18 -0.97 9.66
CA GLU A 174 -36.75 -0.92 8.31
C GLU A 174 -35.69 -1.18 7.27
N HIS A 175 -36.09 -1.71 6.13
CA HIS A 175 -35.22 -1.93 4.98
C HIS A 175 -35.97 -1.75 3.67
N SER A 176 -35.24 -1.38 2.61
CA SER A 176 -35.78 -1.42 1.24
C SER A 176 -35.85 -2.86 0.74
N GLU A 177 -36.78 -3.13 -0.19
CA GLU A 177 -36.80 -4.44 -0.84
C GLU A 177 -35.57 -4.64 -1.72
N PRO A 178 -34.89 -5.80 -1.63
CA PRO A 178 -33.81 -6.12 -2.54
C PRO A 178 -34.31 -6.24 -3.97
N ASN A 179 -33.65 -5.58 -4.90
CA ASN A 179 -33.98 -5.71 -6.33
C ASN A 179 -33.03 -6.71 -6.98
N ASN A 180 -33.52 -7.93 -7.22
CA ASN A 180 -32.79 -9.01 -7.90
C ASN A 180 -33.16 -9.15 -9.39
N ASP A 181 -33.84 -8.15 -10.01
CA ASP A 181 -34.17 -8.22 -11.42
C ASP A 181 -32.91 -8.12 -12.28
N ARG A 182 -32.57 -9.24 -12.92
CA ARG A 182 -31.39 -9.41 -13.77
C ARG A 182 -31.51 -8.76 -15.15
N ARG A 183 -32.61 -8.03 -15.45
CA ARG A 183 -32.86 -7.42 -16.74
C ARG A 183 -32.68 -5.90 -16.69
N GLY A 184 -31.48 -5.43 -17.10
CA GLY A 184 -31.23 -4.01 -17.30
C GLY A 184 -30.11 -3.42 -16.46
N SER A 185 -29.93 -2.11 -16.55
CA SER A 185 -28.94 -1.29 -15.85
C SER A 185 -29.13 -1.21 -14.32
N ASP A 186 -30.13 -1.87 -13.76
CA ASP A 186 -30.53 -1.78 -12.35
C ASP A 186 -29.76 -2.70 -11.40
N PHE A 187 -28.74 -3.38 -11.88
CA PHE A 187 -27.88 -4.24 -11.04
C PHE A 187 -27.21 -3.51 -9.86
N ASN A 188 -27.16 -2.19 -9.92
CA ASN A 188 -26.49 -1.33 -8.95
C ASN A 188 -27.46 -0.44 -8.18
N ARG A 189 -28.69 -0.87 -7.97
CA ARG A 189 -29.61 -0.07 -7.14
C ARG A 189 -29.13 -0.04 -5.69
N SER A 190 -28.97 1.18 -5.18
CA SER A 190 -28.72 1.43 -3.77
C SER A 190 -29.87 0.84 -2.94
N ILE A 191 -29.55 0.08 -1.94
CA ILE A 191 -30.47 -0.37 -0.90
C ILE A 191 -30.30 0.45 0.36
N THR A 192 -31.33 0.46 1.20
CA THR A 192 -31.35 1.28 2.42
C THR A 192 -31.67 0.38 3.61
N LEU A 193 -30.93 0.59 4.69
CA LEU A 193 -31.16 0.03 6.00
C LEU A 193 -31.38 1.16 6.99
N THR A 194 -32.51 1.15 7.69
CA THR A 194 -32.82 2.16 8.71
C THR A 194 -32.52 1.60 10.09
N LEU A 195 -31.69 2.34 10.83
CA LEU A 195 -31.31 2.01 12.20
C LEU A 195 -32.00 2.95 13.17
N GLU A 196 -32.51 2.39 14.26
CA GLU A 196 -33.05 3.10 15.41
C GLU A 196 -32.09 2.97 16.59
N PRO A 197 -31.28 4.02 16.90
CA PRO A 197 -30.29 3.95 17.96
C PRO A 197 -30.91 3.66 19.32
N ARG A 198 -30.38 2.68 20.05
CA ARG A 198 -30.80 2.35 21.41
C ARG A 198 -30.14 3.26 22.45
N SER A 199 -30.81 3.46 23.56
CA SER A 199 -30.23 4.24 24.70
C SER A 199 -28.94 3.57 25.20
N CYS A 200 -27.90 4.37 25.37
CA CYS A 200 -26.61 3.97 25.92
C CYS A 200 -26.03 5.08 26.80
N ALA A 201 -24.88 4.84 27.45
CA ALA A 201 -24.24 5.79 28.37
C ALA A 201 -23.91 7.17 27.77
N ARG A 202 -23.89 7.30 26.45
CA ARG A 202 -23.55 8.53 25.70
C ARG A 202 -24.71 9.07 24.85
N GLY A 203 -25.96 8.68 25.13
CA GLY A 203 -27.13 9.06 24.34
C GLY A 203 -27.73 7.87 23.58
N GLY A 204 -27.81 7.92 22.26
CA GLY A 204 -28.21 6.80 21.40
C GLY A 204 -27.00 6.09 20.79
N CYS A 205 -27.06 4.76 20.67
CA CYS A 205 -26.02 3.97 20.03
C CYS A 205 -26.61 2.99 19.01
N ALA A 206 -25.91 2.83 17.89
CA ALA A 206 -26.19 1.77 16.92
C ALA A 206 -24.89 1.17 16.41
N THR A 207 -24.96 -0.10 15.97
CA THR A 207 -23.81 -0.84 15.44
C THR A 207 -24.17 -1.45 14.10
N LEU A 208 -23.33 -1.25 13.10
CA LEU A 208 -23.48 -1.85 11.77
C LEU A 208 -22.24 -2.70 11.48
N VAL A 209 -22.48 -3.91 10.99
CA VAL A 209 -21.44 -4.89 10.67
C VAL A 209 -21.46 -5.19 9.18
N PHE A 210 -20.27 -5.27 8.59
CA PHE A 210 -20.00 -5.79 7.26
C PHE A 210 -19.13 -7.04 7.43
N ALA A 211 -19.74 -8.21 7.44
CA ALA A 211 -19.05 -9.48 7.60
C ALA A 211 -18.91 -10.21 6.25
N ALA A 212 -17.88 -11.02 6.10
CA ALA A 212 -17.61 -11.78 4.89
C ALA A 212 -17.34 -13.25 5.16
N GLN A 213 -17.56 -14.04 4.12
CA GLN A 213 -17.13 -15.41 3.98
C GLN A 213 -16.47 -15.55 2.62
N SER A 214 -15.20 -15.89 2.57
CA SER A 214 -14.43 -16.14 1.35
C SER A 214 -13.97 -17.58 1.23
N GLU A 215 -13.95 -18.33 2.33
CA GLU A 215 -13.51 -19.70 2.40
C GLU A 215 -14.64 -20.61 2.89
N LYS A 216 -14.59 -21.90 2.49
CA LYS A 216 -15.62 -22.88 2.85
C LYS A 216 -15.71 -23.21 4.34
N ASN A 217 -14.65 -22.99 5.09
CA ASN A 217 -14.59 -23.18 6.54
C ASN A 217 -14.97 -21.92 7.33
N GLU A 218 -15.23 -20.83 6.66
CA GLU A 218 -15.78 -19.62 7.27
C GLU A 218 -17.30 -19.69 7.26
N GLU A 219 -17.94 -18.98 8.19
CA GLU A 219 -19.40 -18.89 8.29
C GLU A 219 -19.77 -17.43 8.59
N VAL A 220 -20.48 -16.80 7.66
CA VAL A 220 -20.74 -15.36 7.68
C VAL A 220 -21.54 -14.91 8.91
N HIS A 221 -22.46 -15.74 9.43
CA HIS A 221 -23.23 -15.40 10.65
C HIS A 221 -22.35 -15.49 11.90
N ALA A 222 -21.44 -16.47 11.96
CA ALA A 222 -20.48 -16.57 13.06
C ALA A 222 -19.50 -15.39 13.05
N THR A 223 -19.02 -15.00 11.88
CA THR A 223 -18.19 -13.78 11.69
C THR A 223 -18.94 -12.53 12.15
N THR A 224 -20.23 -12.40 11.78
CA THR A 224 -21.09 -11.28 12.21
C THR A 224 -21.23 -11.24 13.72
N ALA A 225 -21.48 -12.39 14.35
CA ALA A 225 -21.59 -12.49 15.81
C ALA A 225 -20.28 -12.13 16.52
N SER A 226 -19.13 -12.58 15.97
CA SER A 226 -17.80 -12.20 16.47
C SER A 226 -17.60 -10.68 16.42
N LEU A 227 -17.83 -10.05 15.26
CA LEU A 227 -17.70 -8.60 15.10
C LEU A 227 -18.62 -7.80 16.04
N LEU A 228 -19.87 -8.25 16.23
CA LEU A 228 -20.79 -7.63 17.18
C LEU A 228 -20.32 -7.76 18.64
N SER A 229 -19.61 -8.82 18.98
CA SER A 229 -19.08 -9.10 20.31
C SER A 229 -17.76 -8.41 20.63
N VAL A 230 -17.17 -7.68 19.66
CA VAL A 230 -15.88 -6.99 19.84
C VAL A 230 -15.91 -6.11 21.08
N SER A 231 -15.12 -6.51 22.06
CA SER A 231 -15.03 -5.86 23.36
C SER A 231 -14.00 -4.72 23.38
N ALA A 232 -14.01 -3.94 24.45
CA ALA A 232 -12.95 -2.97 24.71
C ALA A 232 -11.56 -3.65 24.84
N ALA A 233 -11.52 -4.93 25.26
CA ALA A 233 -10.28 -5.70 25.35
C ALA A 233 -9.72 -6.05 23.97
N SER A 234 -10.57 -6.41 23.00
CA SER A 234 -10.14 -6.67 21.62
C SER A 234 -9.59 -5.39 20.97
N ALA A 235 -10.27 -4.26 21.16
CA ALA A 235 -9.77 -2.96 20.68
C ALA A 235 -8.43 -2.57 21.34
N ALA A 236 -8.21 -2.94 22.61
CA ALA A 236 -6.94 -2.72 23.29
C ALA A 236 -5.82 -3.61 22.72
N ASN A 237 -6.13 -4.82 22.28
CA ASN A 237 -5.15 -5.69 21.61
C ASN A 237 -4.73 -5.10 20.26
N ASP A 238 -5.68 -4.62 19.45
CA ASP A 238 -5.38 -3.93 18.19
C ASP A 238 -4.54 -2.66 18.42
N ALA A 239 -4.85 -1.89 19.46
CA ALA A 239 -4.05 -0.73 19.85
C ALA A 239 -2.62 -1.12 20.25
N THR A 240 -2.46 -2.23 20.99
CA THR A 240 -1.15 -2.75 21.39
C THR A 240 -0.32 -3.16 20.16
N ARG A 241 -0.95 -3.71 19.14
CA ARG A 241 -0.30 -4.06 17.87
C ARG A 241 0.34 -2.83 17.23
N PHE A 242 -0.40 -1.74 17.10
CA PHE A 242 0.12 -0.50 16.53
C PHE A 242 1.16 0.19 17.42
N ASP A 243 0.97 0.18 18.74
CA ASP A 243 1.98 0.72 19.67
C ASP A 243 3.29 -0.07 19.58
N SER A 244 3.20 -1.40 19.40
CA SER A 244 4.36 -2.28 19.22
C SER A 244 5.05 -2.09 17.86
N SER A 245 4.35 -1.62 16.83
CA SER A 245 4.93 -1.33 15.52
C SER A 245 5.76 -0.04 15.50
N VAL A 246 5.52 0.87 16.45
CA VAL A 246 6.31 2.11 16.58
C VAL A 246 7.60 1.83 17.38
N ILE A 247 8.58 1.25 16.71
CA ILE A 247 9.84 0.81 17.33
C ILE A 247 10.80 1.97 17.55
N VAL A 248 10.95 2.84 16.53
CA VAL A 248 11.82 4.01 16.58
C VAL A 248 11.06 5.22 17.11
N LYS A 249 11.44 5.68 18.30
CA LYS A 249 10.88 6.91 18.91
C LYS A 249 11.83 8.07 18.64
N VAL A 250 11.39 8.99 17.78
CA VAL A 250 12.15 10.19 17.42
C VAL A 250 11.55 11.39 18.14
N THR A 251 12.41 12.17 18.80
CA THR A 251 12.03 13.42 19.47
C THR A 251 12.90 14.56 18.93
N THR A 252 12.29 15.46 18.18
CA THR A 252 12.90 16.68 17.67
C THR A 252 12.12 17.89 18.18
N PRO A 253 12.66 19.11 18.06
CA PRO A 253 11.89 20.33 18.33
C PRO A 253 10.69 20.52 17.38
N ASP A 254 10.68 19.83 16.24
CA ASP A 254 9.60 19.89 15.24
C ASP A 254 8.61 18.73 15.48
N ALA A 255 7.48 19.05 16.09
CA ALA A 255 6.43 18.06 16.39
C ALA A 255 5.81 17.43 15.13
N GLU A 256 5.87 18.11 13.97
CA GLU A 256 5.37 17.57 12.70
C GLU A 256 6.28 16.44 12.21
N VAL A 257 7.60 16.60 12.33
CA VAL A 257 8.57 15.54 12.04
C VAL A 257 8.31 14.32 12.91
N ASN A 258 8.15 14.52 14.21
CA ASN A 258 7.94 13.43 15.17
C ASN A 258 6.69 12.62 14.81
N ARG A 259 5.58 13.31 14.53
CA ARG A 259 4.32 12.67 14.10
C ARG A 259 4.44 11.97 12.75
N SER A 260 5.14 12.58 11.78
CA SER A 260 5.32 11.99 10.45
C SER A 260 6.08 10.67 10.51
N ILE A 261 7.13 10.57 11.34
CA ILE A 261 7.90 9.34 11.54
C ILE A 261 7.03 8.27 12.23
N GLN A 262 6.26 8.65 13.24
CA GLN A 262 5.35 7.73 13.92
C GLN A 262 4.28 7.18 12.95
N TRP A 263 3.66 8.06 12.15
CA TRP A 263 2.67 7.64 11.15
C TRP A 263 3.29 6.79 10.03
N ALA A 264 4.54 7.00 9.65
CA ALA A 264 5.22 6.17 8.65
C ALA A 264 5.36 4.72 9.13
N GLN A 265 5.74 4.48 10.38
CA GLN A 265 5.81 3.15 10.97
C GLN A 265 4.42 2.50 11.07
N ILE A 266 3.42 3.26 11.49
CA ILE A 266 2.02 2.80 11.54
C ILE A 266 1.52 2.43 10.13
N ALA A 267 1.87 3.21 9.11
CA ALA A 267 1.48 2.94 7.73
C ALA A 267 2.06 1.61 7.20
N LEU A 268 3.28 1.26 7.59
CA LEU A 268 3.86 -0.06 7.27
C LEU A 268 3.05 -1.19 7.92
N GLU A 269 2.67 -1.04 9.19
CA GLU A 269 1.81 -2.04 9.86
C GLU A 269 0.40 -2.08 9.24
N GLN A 270 -0.15 -0.96 8.79
CA GLN A 270 -1.44 -0.91 8.08
C GLN A 270 -1.36 -1.53 6.68
N ALA A 271 -0.19 -1.52 6.03
CA ALA A 271 0.02 -2.18 4.75
C ALA A 271 0.14 -3.71 4.86
N TRP A 272 0.33 -4.24 6.07
CA TRP A 272 0.40 -5.68 6.31
C TRP A 272 -0.99 -6.32 6.22
N THR A 273 -1.21 -7.16 5.22
CA THR A 273 -2.48 -7.86 5.00
C THR A 273 -2.29 -9.37 4.91
N CYS A 274 -3.32 -10.10 5.32
CA CYS A 274 -3.35 -11.55 5.28
C CYS A 274 -4.46 -12.05 4.36
N ASN A 275 -4.09 -12.96 3.47
CA ASN A 275 -4.99 -13.69 2.59
C ASN A 275 -4.95 -15.19 2.95
N ALA A 276 -6.09 -15.80 3.16
CA ALA A 276 -6.17 -17.19 3.60
C ALA A 276 -5.47 -18.19 2.66
N ARG A 277 -5.38 -17.88 1.36
CA ARG A 277 -4.78 -18.74 0.33
C ARG A 277 -3.35 -18.39 -0.01
N LEU A 278 -2.99 -17.11 0.10
CA LEU A 278 -1.69 -16.61 -0.34
C LEU A 278 -0.70 -16.41 0.80
N GLY A 279 -1.19 -16.14 2.00
CA GLY A 279 -0.38 -15.77 3.16
C GLY A 279 -0.45 -14.27 3.46
N CYS A 280 0.45 -13.81 4.32
CA CYS A 280 0.52 -12.42 4.75
C CYS A 280 1.73 -11.73 4.14
N ALA A 281 1.56 -10.49 3.69
CA ALA A 281 2.63 -9.66 3.14
C ALA A 281 2.19 -8.18 3.09
N LEU A 282 3.11 -7.31 2.71
CA LEU A 282 2.85 -5.90 2.49
C LEU A 282 2.14 -5.67 1.15
N VAL A 283 1.04 -4.90 1.17
CA VAL A 283 0.43 -4.39 -0.06
C VAL A 283 1.08 -3.06 -0.46
N ALA A 284 1.04 -2.75 -1.77
CA ALA A 284 1.69 -1.54 -2.27
C ALA A 284 1.00 -0.23 -1.83
N GLY A 285 -0.29 -0.28 -1.49
CA GLY A 285 -1.00 0.90 -1.01
C GLY A 285 -2.51 0.73 -1.03
N TYR A 286 -3.21 1.81 -0.73
CA TYR A 286 -4.68 1.83 -0.70
C TYR A 286 -5.18 3.06 -1.46
N GLY A 287 -5.40 2.92 -2.75
CA GLY A 287 -6.01 3.94 -3.58
C GLY A 287 -7.52 3.73 -3.73
N PRO A 288 -8.23 4.73 -4.26
CA PRO A 288 -9.64 4.56 -4.62
C PRO A 288 -9.79 3.52 -5.73
N SER A 289 -10.90 2.79 -5.72
CA SER A 289 -11.24 1.92 -6.84
C SER A 289 -11.39 2.73 -8.13
N HIS A 290 -10.74 2.26 -9.19
CA HIS A 290 -10.80 2.88 -10.51
C HIS A 290 -10.95 1.82 -11.59
N GLY A 291 -12.06 1.88 -12.33
CA GLY A 291 -12.38 0.91 -13.38
C GLY A 291 -12.42 -0.52 -12.84
N SER A 292 -11.62 -1.42 -13.42
CA SER A 292 -11.53 -2.81 -12.99
C SER A 292 -10.61 -3.03 -11.78
N ARG A 293 -9.69 -2.12 -11.48
CA ARG A 293 -8.70 -2.24 -10.38
C ARG A 293 -9.29 -1.71 -9.07
N ARG A 294 -9.67 -2.62 -8.18
CA ARG A 294 -10.43 -2.36 -6.95
C ARG A 294 -9.80 -3.08 -5.75
N PRO A 295 -9.59 -2.42 -4.61
CA PRO A 295 -9.15 -1.03 -4.49
C PRO A 295 -7.76 -0.91 -5.11
N GLN A 296 -7.41 0.23 -5.67
CA GLN A 296 -6.15 0.35 -6.42
C GLN A 296 -4.95 0.12 -5.49
N TYR A 297 -4.03 -0.78 -5.92
CA TYR A 297 -2.79 -1.16 -5.24
C TYR A 297 -2.93 -1.93 -3.90
N ALA A 298 -4.15 -2.28 -3.46
CA ALA A 298 -4.34 -3.09 -2.25
C ALA A 298 -4.03 -4.59 -2.48
N TRP A 299 -2.95 -4.88 -3.21
CA TRP A 299 -2.42 -6.23 -3.43
C TRP A 299 -0.89 -6.22 -3.41
N TYR A 300 -0.29 -7.39 -3.47
CA TYR A 300 1.13 -7.56 -3.27
C TYR A 300 1.93 -7.17 -4.51
N PHE A 301 2.90 -6.26 -4.34
CA PHE A 301 3.89 -5.87 -5.35
C PHE A 301 5.28 -6.09 -4.78
N ALA A 302 6.08 -6.93 -5.44
CA ALA A 302 7.39 -7.28 -4.90
C ALA A 302 8.36 -6.08 -4.85
N GLY A 303 8.31 -5.18 -5.82
CA GLY A 303 9.13 -3.97 -5.82
C GLY A 303 8.82 -3.04 -4.64
N ASP A 304 7.52 -2.78 -4.41
CA ASP A 304 7.04 -1.99 -3.27
C ASP A 304 7.33 -2.69 -1.93
N GLY A 305 7.12 -4.00 -1.86
CA GLY A 305 7.44 -4.83 -0.70
C GLY A 305 8.94 -4.76 -0.35
N LEU A 306 9.84 -4.79 -1.33
CA LEU A 306 11.28 -4.64 -1.12
C LEU A 306 11.64 -3.26 -0.56
N LEU A 307 11.06 -2.19 -1.11
CA LEU A 307 11.27 -0.83 -0.61
C LEU A 307 10.77 -0.69 0.83
N ALA A 308 9.58 -1.23 1.12
CA ALA A 308 9.03 -1.25 2.47
C ALA A 308 9.86 -2.12 3.43
N THR A 309 10.43 -3.24 2.95
CA THR A 309 11.34 -4.09 3.75
C THR A 309 12.58 -3.32 4.19
N GLN A 310 13.15 -2.45 3.34
CA GLN A 310 14.26 -1.58 3.76
C GLN A 310 13.84 -0.64 4.89
N ALA A 311 12.63 -0.06 4.82
CA ALA A 311 12.11 0.77 5.89
C ALA A 311 11.93 -0.03 7.19
N LEU A 312 11.38 -1.26 7.13
CA LEU A 312 11.29 -2.18 8.28
C LEU A 312 12.66 -2.48 8.90
N LEU A 313 13.70 -2.68 8.09
CA LEU A 313 15.07 -2.89 8.58
C LEU A 313 15.61 -1.65 9.30
N HIS A 314 15.38 -0.46 8.76
CA HIS A 314 15.86 0.80 9.34
C HIS A 314 15.15 1.14 10.65
N GLU A 315 13.90 0.74 10.82
CA GLU A 315 13.18 0.91 12.09
C GLU A 315 13.39 -0.24 13.09
N GLY A 316 14.07 -1.32 12.69
CA GLY A 316 14.37 -2.47 13.56
C GLY A 316 13.29 -3.54 13.60
N ASN A 317 12.32 -3.52 12.69
CA ASN A 317 11.27 -4.53 12.57
C ASN A 317 11.75 -5.74 11.73
N TYR A 318 12.71 -6.46 12.27
CA TYR A 318 13.40 -7.55 11.57
C TYR A 318 12.51 -8.76 11.32
N GLU A 319 11.54 -9.01 12.20
CA GLU A 319 10.60 -10.11 12.07
C GLU A 319 9.70 -9.90 10.83
N ARG A 320 9.10 -8.72 10.70
CA ARG A 320 8.30 -8.37 9.51
C ARG A 320 9.13 -8.37 8.23
N ALA A 321 10.37 -7.89 8.30
CA ALA A 321 11.28 -7.94 7.16
C ALA A 321 11.57 -9.38 6.71
N ALA A 322 11.76 -10.31 7.65
CA ALA A 322 11.95 -11.73 7.34
C ALA A 322 10.68 -12.36 6.75
N GLU A 323 9.50 -12.06 7.31
CA GLU A 323 8.22 -12.55 6.80
C GLU A 323 7.95 -12.08 5.37
N GLU A 324 8.24 -10.81 5.05
CA GLU A 324 8.11 -10.27 3.69
C GLU A 324 9.07 -10.96 2.72
N LEU A 325 10.33 -11.13 3.09
CA LEU A 325 11.32 -11.85 2.28
C LEU A 325 10.93 -13.32 2.07
N ASP A 326 10.40 -14.02 3.09
CA ASP A 326 9.86 -15.38 2.95
C ASP A 326 8.69 -15.43 1.96
N PHE A 327 7.80 -14.43 1.98
CA PHE A 327 6.71 -14.33 1.03
C PHE A 327 7.24 -14.11 -0.40
N LEU A 328 8.24 -13.27 -0.58
CA LEU A 328 8.89 -13.04 -1.88
C LEU A 328 9.48 -14.33 -2.45
N TYR A 329 10.22 -15.11 -1.65
CA TYR A 329 10.77 -16.41 -2.05
C TYR A 329 9.70 -17.43 -2.45
N ARG A 330 8.57 -17.44 -1.79
CA ARG A 330 7.48 -18.42 -2.02
C ARG A 330 7.02 -18.44 -3.47
N TYR A 331 7.03 -17.29 -4.14
CA TYR A 331 6.56 -17.12 -5.50
C TYR A 331 7.68 -16.88 -6.52
N GLN A 332 8.93 -17.07 -6.13
CA GLN A 332 10.04 -17.03 -7.09
C GLN A 332 9.82 -18.02 -8.23
N ASN A 333 10.16 -17.62 -9.44
CA ASN A 333 10.06 -18.51 -10.61
C ASN A 333 10.97 -19.74 -10.43
N PRO A 334 10.40 -20.96 -10.35
CA PRO A 334 11.17 -22.18 -10.06
C PRO A 334 12.12 -22.57 -11.19
N ASP A 335 11.83 -22.14 -12.44
CA ASP A 335 12.59 -22.56 -13.61
C ASP A 335 13.86 -21.70 -13.80
N ASN A 336 13.74 -20.38 -13.65
CA ASN A 336 14.83 -19.46 -13.95
C ASN A 336 15.29 -18.58 -12.79
N GLY A 337 14.57 -18.60 -11.64
CA GLY A 337 14.94 -17.82 -10.46
C GLY A 337 14.52 -16.34 -10.48
N MET A 338 13.79 -15.89 -11.49
CA MET A 338 13.27 -14.53 -11.55
C MET A 338 12.30 -14.26 -10.39
N MET A 339 12.40 -13.10 -9.77
CA MET A 339 11.41 -12.66 -8.79
C MET A 339 10.15 -12.15 -9.50
N TRP A 340 9.03 -12.24 -8.80
CA TRP A 340 7.73 -11.83 -9.33
C TRP A 340 7.51 -10.30 -9.23
N HIS A 341 6.52 -9.79 -9.95
CA HIS A 341 6.14 -8.38 -9.95
C HIS A 341 4.93 -8.12 -9.08
N GLU A 342 3.76 -8.66 -9.45
CA GLU A 342 2.52 -8.43 -8.71
C GLU A 342 1.70 -9.70 -8.54
N ILE A 343 1.05 -9.83 -7.39
CA ILE A 343 0.12 -10.91 -7.04
C ILE A 343 -1.14 -10.29 -6.47
N SER A 344 -2.23 -10.33 -7.23
CA SER A 344 -3.54 -9.90 -6.73
C SER A 344 -3.98 -10.78 -5.55
N GLN A 345 -4.70 -10.22 -4.60
CA GLN A 345 -5.26 -11.00 -3.51
C GLN A 345 -6.30 -12.03 -3.98
N SER A 346 -6.86 -11.87 -5.19
CA SER A 346 -7.71 -12.87 -5.84
C SER A 346 -6.95 -14.00 -6.54
N ALA A 347 -5.63 -13.94 -6.61
CA ALA A 347 -4.79 -14.92 -7.31
C ALA A 347 -4.97 -16.35 -6.78
N GLY A 348 -5.33 -16.50 -5.49
CA GLY A 348 -5.66 -17.81 -4.89
C GLY A 348 -6.90 -18.49 -5.48
N PHE A 349 -7.71 -17.79 -6.27
CA PHE A 349 -8.88 -18.31 -6.98
C PHE A 349 -8.66 -18.44 -8.49
N LEU A 350 -7.47 -18.16 -8.98
CA LEU A 350 -7.10 -18.10 -10.39
C LEU A 350 -5.85 -18.93 -10.66
N ASN A 351 -5.62 -19.30 -11.91
CA ASN A 351 -4.32 -19.81 -12.33
C ASN A 351 -3.41 -18.62 -12.70
N TRP A 352 -2.98 -17.86 -11.67
CA TRP A 352 -2.28 -16.59 -11.82
C TRP A 352 -1.04 -16.68 -12.68
N ALA A 353 -0.21 -17.69 -12.44
CA ALA A 353 1.06 -17.86 -13.14
C ALA A 353 0.88 -18.20 -14.63
N LYS A 354 -0.22 -18.85 -15.01
CA LYS A 354 -0.50 -19.28 -16.37
C LYS A 354 -1.28 -18.24 -17.17
N ASP A 355 -2.31 -17.67 -16.54
CA ASP A 355 -3.31 -16.90 -17.27
C ASP A 355 -3.00 -15.39 -17.26
N TYR A 356 -2.06 -14.95 -16.41
CA TYR A 356 -1.70 -13.54 -16.29
C TYR A 356 -0.20 -13.31 -16.49
N PRO A 357 0.20 -12.55 -17.52
CA PRO A 357 1.62 -12.32 -17.85
C PRO A 357 2.34 -11.39 -16.87
N TYR A 358 1.62 -10.80 -15.93
CA TYR A 358 2.13 -9.76 -15.02
C TYR A 358 3.06 -10.31 -13.94
N LEU A 359 2.97 -11.62 -13.62
CA LEU A 359 3.71 -12.21 -12.50
C LEU A 359 5.23 -12.08 -12.69
N TYR A 360 5.76 -12.38 -13.87
CA TYR A 360 7.20 -12.34 -14.14
C TYR A 360 7.53 -11.41 -15.30
N VAL A 361 7.17 -10.14 -15.18
CA VAL A 361 7.34 -9.15 -16.25
C VAL A 361 8.49 -8.18 -15.98
N HIS A 362 8.74 -7.80 -14.72
CA HIS A 362 9.76 -6.83 -14.31
C HIS A 362 11.09 -7.50 -13.98
N VAL A 363 12.14 -7.18 -14.75
CA VAL A 363 13.47 -7.78 -14.56
C VAL A 363 14.22 -7.18 -13.38
N ASP A 364 14.06 -5.90 -13.11
CA ASP A 364 14.74 -5.12 -12.09
C ASP A 364 14.50 -5.65 -10.67
N ILE A 365 13.29 -6.14 -10.37
CA ILE A 365 12.92 -6.65 -9.04
C ILE A 365 13.87 -7.74 -8.55
N THR A 366 14.37 -8.61 -9.45
CA THR A 366 15.31 -9.66 -9.07
C THR A 366 16.66 -9.11 -8.60
N PHE A 367 17.10 -7.99 -9.18
CA PHE A 367 18.32 -7.30 -8.78
C PHE A 367 18.14 -6.60 -7.43
N ASP A 368 17.03 -5.91 -7.26
CA ASP A 368 16.73 -5.19 -6.02
C ASP A 368 16.51 -6.16 -4.86
N PHE A 369 15.91 -7.33 -5.11
CA PHE A 369 15.76 -8.41 -4.14
C PHE A 369 17.11 -8.85 -3.54
N LEU A 370 18.15 -9.07 -4.35
CA LEU A 370 19.48 -9.43 -3.86
C LEU A 370 20.07 -8.32 -2.99
N THR A 371 19.83 -7.07 -3.34
CA THR A 371 20.30 -5.90 -2.59
C THR A 371 19.65 -5.84 -1.20
N VAL A 372 18.33 -6.00 -1.13
CA VAL A 372 17.60 -5.97 0.14
C VAL A 372 17.91 -7.20 1.01
N LEU A 373 18.09 -8.37 0.40
CA LEU A 373 18.51 -9.57 1.13
C LEU A 373 19.89 -9.41 1.78
N ALA A 374 20.84 -8.78 1.08
CA ALA A 374 22.16 -8.50 1.66
C ALA A 374 22.06 -7.49 2.81
N GLU A 375 21.21 -6.48 2.68
CA GLU A 375 20.94 -5.53 3.75
C GLU A 375 20.32 -6.21 4.97
N TYR A 376 19.33 -7.09 4.77
CA TYR A 376 18.75 -7.92 5.83
C TYR A 376 19.83 -8.73 6.55
N ASN A 377 20.64 -9.49 5.79
CA ASN A 377 21.70 -10.32 6.37
C ASN A 377 22.75 -9.50 7.12
N ARG A 378 23.16 -8.35 6.58
CA ARG A 378 24.12 -7.43 7.22
C ARG A 378 23.57 -6.84 8.52
N THR A 379 22.28 -6.50 8.53
CA THR A 379 21.63 -5.86 9.67
C THR A 379 21.32 -6.85 10.79
N THR A 380 20.86 -8.05 10.44
CA THR A 380 20.39 -9.05 11.42
C THR A 380 21.42 -10.11 11.79
N GLY A 381 22.34 -10.42 10.89
CA GLY A 381 23.23 -11.58 11.02
C GLY A 381 22.50 -12.92 10.97
N ASP A 382 21.28 -13.00 10.43
CA ASP A 382 20.46 -14.22 10.41
C ASP A 382 20.98 -15.24 9.40
N GLN A 383 22.01 -15.96 9.82
CA GLN A 383 22.66 -17.00 9.04
C GLN A 383 21.73 -18.19 8.74
N ALA A 384 20.76 -18.44 9.62
CA ALA A 384 19.82 -19.53 9.44
C ALA A 384 18.85 -19.22 8.29
N PHE A 385 18.35 -17.98 8.22
CA PHE A 385 17.52 -17.49 7.11
C PHE A 385 18.29 -17.60 5.80
N LEU A 386 19.48 -17.04 5.72
CA LEU A 386 20.29 -17.06 4.52
C LEU A 386 20.61 -18.50 4.05
N SER A 387 21.00 -19.39 4.97
CA SER A 387 21.29 -20.80 4.64
C SER A 387 20.08 -21.54 4.08
N ARG A 388 18.90 -21.32 4.67
CA ARG A 388 17.64 -21.92 4.21
C ARG A 388 17.30 -21.50 2.77
N HIS A 389 17.55 -20.24 2.42
CA HIS A 389 17.18 -19.67 1.12
C HIS A 389 18.34 -19.62 0.11
N TRP A 390 19.53 -20.10 0.47
CA TRP A 390 20.71 -20.00 -0.37
C TRP A 390 20.55 -20.57 -1.79
N PRO A 391 19.94 -21.77 -2.00
CA PRO A 391 19.74 -22.28 -3.36
C PRO A 391 18.85 -21.37 -4.22
N ALA A 392 17.84 -20.75 -3.63
CA ALA A 392 16.94 -19.81 -4.31
C ALA A 392 17.64 -18.48 -4.60
N THR A 393 18.48 -18.00 -3.67
CA THR A 393 19.34 -16.81 -3.85
C THR A 393 20.30 -16.98 -5.03
N LEU A 394 20.94 -18.16 -5.13
CA LEU A 394 21.80 -18.47 -6.26
C LEU A 394 21.06 -18.47 -7.60
N LYS A 395 19.83 -19.00 -7.65
CA LYS A 395 19.00 -18.94 -8.86
C LYS A 395 18.66 -17.50 -9.24
N ALA A 396 18.31 -16.62 -8.27
CA ALA A 396 18.07 -15.21 -8.52
C ALA A 396 19.31 -14.53 -9.14
N TYR A 397 20.48 -14.79 -8.57
CA TYR A 397 21.74 -14.26 -9.11
C TYR A 397 22.05 -14.78 -10.52
N GLN A 398 21.81 -16.07 -10.78
CA GLN A 398 21.97 -16.65 -12.12
C GLN A 398 21.02 -16.01 -13.13
N TYR A 399 19.78 -15.70 -12.72
CA TYR A 399 18.87 -14.93 -13.58
C TYR A 399 19.46 -13.57 -13.93
N CYS A 400 19.97 -12.80 -12.97
CA CYS A 400 20.61 -11.52 -13.23
C CYS A 400 21.77 -11.67 -14.22
N LEU A 401 22.64 -12.66 -14.02
CA LEU A 401 23.75 -12.97 -14.94
C LEU A 401 23.28 -13.30 -16.37
N SER A 402 22.13 -13.96 -16.52
CA SER A 402 21.57 -14.32 -17.82
C SER A 402 21.14 -13.12 -18.67
N THR A 403 20.92 -11.97 -18.06
CA THR A 403 20.52 -10.73 -18.76
C THR A 403 21.72 -9.92 -19.26
N LEU A 404 22.94 -10.27 -18.85
CA LEU A 404 24.13 -9.46 -19.14
C LEU A 404 24.58 -9.58 -20.59
N ASN A 405 24.88 -8.44 -21.18
CA ASN A 405 25.56 -8.37 -22.47
C ASN A 405 27.05 -8.72 -22.31
N ARG A 406 27.56 -9.56 -23.21
CA ARG A 406 28.96 -10.03 -23.16
C ARG A 406 30.00 -8.95 -23.44
N GLY A 407 29.60 -7.86 -24.13
CA GLY A 407 30.53 -6.81 -24.54
C GLY A 407 30.88 -5.84 -23.41
N ASP A 408 29.86 -5.36 -22.70
CA ASP A 408 30.01 -4.34 -21.64
C ASP A 408 29.69 -4.86 -20.22
N GLY A 409 29.13 -6.08 -20.10
CA GLY A 409 28.78 -6.69 -18.82
C GLY A 409 27.60 -6.02 -18.13
N LEU A 410 26.81 -5.19 -18.84
CA LEU A 410 25.62 -4.56 -18.32
C LEU A 410 24.36 -5.33 -18.73
N PRO A 411 23.30 -5.31 -17.91
CA PRO A 411 22.06 -6.01 -18.23
C PRO A 411 21.32 -5.36 -19.40
N ARG A 412 20.57 -6.18 -20.11
CA ARG A 412 19.63 -5.78 -21.16
C ARG A 412 18.23 -6.21 -20.76
N VAL A 413 17.27 -5.35 -21.02
CA VAL A 413 15.85 -5.71 -20.85
C VAL A 413 15.46 -6.68 -21.96
N PRO A 414 15.05 -7.93 -21.66
CA PRO A 414 14.59 -8.88 -22.67
C PRO A 414 13.37 -8.35 -23.43
N ALA A 415 13.16 -8.85 -24.64
CA ALA A 415 12.14 -8.31 -25.54
C ALA A 415 10.70 -8.44 -25.04
N ASP A 416 10.44 -9.48 -24.21
CA ASP A 416 9.16 -9.83 -23.62
C ASP A 416 9.01 -9.31 -22.18
N LYS A 417 9.98 -8.52 -21.69
CA LYS A 417 10.03 -7.99 -20.33
C LYS A 417 10.06 -6.47 -20.34
N ILE A 418 9.83 -5.91 -19.15
CA ILE A 418 10.03 -4.50 -18.84
C ILE A 418 10.95 -4.35 -17.62
N SER A 419 11.32 -3.14 -17.31
CA SER A 419 12.10 -2.77 -16.14
C SER A 419 11.42 -1.58 -15.46
N GLY A 420 12.03 -0.98 -14.45
CA GLY A 420 11.46 0.13 -13.68
C GLY A 420 11.05 1.36 -14.51
N ASN A 421 11.54 1.51 -15.74
CA ASN A 421 11.00 2.49 -16.68
C ASN A 421 9.87 1.85 -17.53
N GLU A 422 8.67 1.87 -17.01
CA GLU A 422 7.48 1.32 -17.69
C GLU A 422 7.00 2.14 -18.89
N GLN A 423 7.37 3.43 -18.96
CA GLN A 423 6.84 4.37 -19.95
C GLN A 423 7.58 4.35 -21.28
N ASP A 424 8.86 4.03 -21.25
CA ASP A 424 9.71 3.96 -22.43
C ASP A 424 10.16 2.51 -22.65
N ARG A 425 10.01 1.98 -23.85
CA ARG A 425 10.50 0.63 -24.17
C ARG A 425 11.99 0.66 -24.44
N LEU A 426 12.77 0.50 -23.36
CA LEU A 426 14.23 0.51 -23.38
C LEU A 426 14.77 -0.91 -23.53
N THR A 427 15.92 -1.03 -24.20
CA THR A 427 16.74 -2.25 -24.18
C THR A 427 17.88 -2.09 -23.17
N ASP A 428 18.47 -0.91 -23.14
CA ASP A 428 19.52 -0.52 -22.22
C ASP A 428 18.98 0.53 -21.29
N GLU A 429 18.97 0.26 -19.99
CA GLU A 429 18.42 1.15 -18.99
C GLU A 429 19.46 1.43 -17.91
N LEU A 430 19.65 2.72 -17.60
CA LEU A 430 20.61 3.15 -16.58
C LEU A 430 20.20 2.65 -15.18
N THR A 431 18.92 2.74 -14.83
CA THR A 431 18.40 2.25 -13.54
C THR A 431 18.66 0.76 -13.39
N LEU A 432 18.34 -0.09 -14.38
CA LEU A 432 18.62 -1.53 -14.35
C LEU A 432 20.13 -1.81 -14.25
N SER A 433 20.95 -1.02 -14.97
CA SER A 433 22.41 -1.16 -14.91
C SER A 433 22.97 -0.80 -13.54
N THR A 434 22.39 0.18 -12.85
CA THR A 434 22.77 0.55 -11.48
C THR A 434 22.26 -0.44 -10.44
N SER A 435 21.07 -1.03 -10.64
CA SER A 435 20.59 -2.17 -9.82
C SER A 435 21.53 -3.36 -9.96
N TRP A 436 22.12 -3.61 -11.14
CA TRP A 436 23.14 -4.64 -11.29
C TRP A 436 24.41 -4.36 -10.47
N VAL A 437 24.90 -3.13 -10.42
CA VAL A 437 26.05 -2.77 -9.56
C VAL A 437 25.78 -3.15 -8.12
N LYS A 438 24.60 -2.78 -7.61
CA LYS A 438 24.16 -3.06 -6.23
C LYS A 438 23.97 -4.56 -6.00
N ALA A 439 23.29 -5.26 -6.89
CA ALA A 439 23.03 -6.70 -6.79
C ALA A 439 24.30 -7.53 -6.83
N ALA A 440 25.26 -7.18 -7.68
CA ALA A 440 26.54 -7.87 -7.75
C ALA A 440 27.38 -7.64 -6.47
N HIS A 441 27.37 -6.42 -5.93
CA HIS A 441 28.00 -6.13 -4.64
C HIS A 441 27.31 -6.90 -3.50
N ALA A 442 25.98 -6.86 -3.44
CA ALA A 442 25.18 -7.60 -2.49
C ALA A 442 25.47 -9.11 -2.54
N MET A 443 25.57 -9.67 -3.73
CA MET A 443 25.93 -11.09 -3.89
C MET A 443 27.34 -11.39 -3.40
N SER A 444 28.27 -10.45 -3.50
CA SER A 444 29.61 -10.60 -2.93
C SER A 444 29.57 -10.72 -1.41
N GLU A 445 28.76 -9.88 -0.74
CA GLU A 445 28.56 -9.93 0.72
C GLU A 445 27.86 -11.24 1.15
N LEU A 446 26.79 -11.64 0.45
CA LEU A 446 26.04 -12.87 0.74
C LEU A 446 26.91 -14.12 0.54
N ALA A 447 27.71 -14.18 -0.53
CA ALA A 447 28.63 -15.27 -0.78
C ALA A 447 29.73 -15.35 0.30
N ALA A 448 30.27 -14.22 0.75
CA ALA A 448 31.21 -14.17 1.85
C ALA A 448 30.58 -14.69 3.17
N ALA A 449 29.32 -14.30 3.46
CA ALA A 449 28.58 -14.82 4.61
C ALA A 449 28.34 -16.34 4.52
N MET A 450 28.24 -16.89 3.31
CA MET A 450 28.14 -18.34 3.06
C MET A 450 29.48 -19.03 2.86
N HIS A 451 30.61 -18.35 3.15
CA HIS A 451 31.98 -18.84 2.99
C HIS A 451 32.37 -19.27 1.57
N ASP A 452 31.68 -18.73 0.54
CA ASP A 452 32.03 -18.90 -0.87
C ASP A 452 32.90 -17.72 -1.36
N GLU A 453 34.19 -17.78 -1.00
CA GLU A 453 35.17 -16.76 -1.35
C GLU A 453 35.37 -16.60 -2.87
N ALA A 454 35.16 -17.66 -3.65
CA ALA A 454 35.33 -17.61 -5.11
C ALA A 454 34.21 -16.78 -5.73
N LEU A 455 32.97 -17.07 -5.37
CA LEU A 455 31.79 -16.34 -5.83
C LEU A 455 31.80 -14.88 -5.32
N SER A 456 32.21 -14.66 -4.06
CA SER A 456 32.34 -13.33 -3.50
C SER A 456 33.27 -12.44 -4.33
N ARG A 457 34.50 -12.90 -4.64
CA ARG A 457 35.44 -12.14 -5.48
C ARG A 457 34.94 -11.94 -6.91
N GLN A 458 34.28 -12.94 -7.49
CA GLN A 458 33.72 -12.83 -8.84
C GLN A 458 32.61 -11.77 -8.90
N ALA A 459 31.71 -11.76 -7.93
CA ALA A 459 30.61 -10.83 -7.85
C ALA A 459 31.08 -9.38 -7.61
N GLU A 460 32.05 -9.17 -6.71
CA GLU A 460 32.64 -7.85 -6.47
C GLU A 460 33.37 -7.32 -7.72
N SER A 461 34.06 -8.20 -8.44
CA SER A 461 34.71 -7.83 -9.70
C SER A 461 33.68 -7.43 -10.75
N ALA A 462 32.51 -8.10 -10.80
CA ALA A 462 31.41 -7.73 -11.70
C ALA A 462 30.83 -6.36 -11.37
N SER A 463 30.61 -6.06 -10.08
CA SER A 463 30.14 -4.75 -9.61
C SER A 463 31.08 -3.61 -10.04
N ARG A 464 32.40 -3.77 -9.83
CA ARG A 464 33.40 -2.76 -10.24
C ARG A 464 33.39 -2.51 -11.74
N ARG A 465 33.41 -3.58 -12.55
CA ARG A 465 33.34 -3.45 -14.02
C ARG A 465 32.06 -2.76 -14.48
N ALA A 466 30.92 -3.09 -13.86
CA ALA A 466 29.66 -2.45 -14.19
C ALA A 466 29.68 -0.94 -13.93
N ARG A 467 30.28 -0.45 -12.84
CA ARG A 467 30.44 1.01 -12.59
C ARG A 467 31.25 1.69 -13.70
N GLU A 468 32.32 1.08 -14.17
CA GLU A 468 33.16 1.61 -15.25
C GLU A 468 32.39 1.64 -16.58
N SER A 469 31.69 0.54 -16.91
CA SER A 469 30.85 0.46 -18.11
C SER A 469 29.71 1.48 -18.10
N ILE A 470 29.08 1.73 -16.95
CA ILE A 470 28.02 2.75 -16.81
C ILE A 470 28.56 4.14 -17.13
N ARG A 471 29.71 4.53 -16.58
CA ARG A 471 30.33 5.85 -16.87
C ARG A 471 30.60 6.04 -18.36
N SER A 472 31.14 5.03 -19.04
CA SER A 472 31.47 5.15 -20.45
C SER A 472 30.25 5.14 -21.35
N ARG A 473 29.17 4.45 -20.96
CA ARG A 473 27.98 4.25 -21.80
C ARG A 473 26.92 5.33 -21.61
N TYR A 474 26.67 5.74 -20.36
CA TYR A 474 25.51 6.57 -20.04
C TYR A 474 25.85 8.01 -19.69
N TRP A 475 27.13 8.39 -19.48
CA TRP A 475 27.51 9.75 -19.26
C TRP A 475 27.80 10.50 -20.57
N ASP A 476 26.97 11.47 -20.90
CA ASP A 476 27.23 12.40 -21.99
C ASP A 476 28.13 13.54 -21.49
N SER A 477 29.43 13.43 -21.79
CA SER A 477 30.42 14.42 -21.36
C SER A 477 30.26 15.78 -22.04
N THR A 478 29.64 15.82 -23.22
CA THR A 478 29.38 17.06 -23.97
C THR A 478 28.23 17.84 -23.34
N ALA A 479 27.18 17.13 -22.97
CA ALA A 479 26.00 17.72 -22.33
C ALA A 479 26.12 17.81 -20.80
N GLY A 480 27.15 17.18 -20.19
CA GLY A 480 27.35 17.14 -18.74
C GLY A 480 26.18 16.45 -17.99
N ARG A 481 25.65 15.35 -18.53
CA ARG A 481 24.46 14.71 -17.97
C ARG A 481 24.40 13.21 -18.25
N TRP A 482 23.58 12.50 -17.45
CA TRP A 482 23.28 11.10 -17.68
C TRP A 482 22.22 10.93 -18.78
N VAL A 483 22.32 9.84 -19.53
CA VAL A 483 21.30 9.32 -20.45
C VAL A 483 20.54 8.22 -19.71
N SER A 484 19.21 8.33 -19.62
CA SER A 484 18.41 7.34 -18.87
C SER A 484 18.37 5.97 -19.51
N GLY A 485 18.55 5.89 -20.84
CA GLY A 485 18.60 4.62 -21.53
C GLY A 485 18.62 4.74 -23.05
N PHE A 486 18.63 3.59 -23.70
CA PHE A 486 18.60 3.50 -25.15
C PHE A 486 17.52 2.53 -25.60
N THR A 487 16.80 2.91 -26.65
CA THR A 487 15.84 2.03 -27.33
C THR A 487 16.56 0.91 -28.09
N ARG A 488 15.83 -0.09 -28.56
CA ARG A 488 16.39 -1.16 -29.41
C ARG A 488 17.09 -0.63 -30.68
N ALA A 489 16.67 0.52 -31.19
CA ALA A 489 17.32 1.19 -32.33
C ALA A 489 18.55 2.02 -31.93
N GLY A 490 18.97 1.98 -30.67
CA GLY A 490 20.12 2.73 -30.16
C GLY A 490 19.86 4.24 -29.94
N LYS A 491 18.60 4.68 -30.02
CA LYS A 491 18.25 6.09 -29.75
C LYS A 491 18.24 6.34 -28.25
N ALA A 492 18.99 7.37 -27.82
CA ALA A 492 18.97 7.85 -26.43
C ALA A 492 17.58 8.39 -26.05
N THR A 493 17.18 8.15 -24.80
CA THR A 493 15.91 8.63 -24.26
C THR A 493 16.08 9.88 -23.41
N GLU A 494 14.96 10.54 -23.15
CA GLU A 494 14.93 11.71 -22.28
C GLU A 494 15.39 11.36 -20.87
N ARG A 495 15.97 12.34 -20.22
CA ARG A 495 16.50 12.27 -18.87
C ARG A 495 15.37 12.09 -17.84
N THR A 496 15.58 11.22 -16.86
CA THR A 496 14.72 11.08 -15.69
C THR A 496 15.51 11.32 -14.40
N SER A 497 14.87 11.94 -13.41
CA SER A 497 15.51 12.15 -12.10
C SER A 497 15.85 10.84 -11.38
N ALA A 498 15.03 9.81 -11.55
CA ALA A 498 15.30 8.49 -10.97
C ALA A 498 16.60 7.88 -11.51
N ALA A 499 16.87 7.99 -12.82
CA ALA A 499 18.11 7.50 -13.42
C ALA A 499 19.34 8.27 -12.93
N ASP A 500 19.21 9.59 -12.79
CA ASP A 500 20.26 10.46 -12.27
C ASP A 500 20.64 10.10 -10.84
N LEU A 501 19.63 9.96 -9.97
CA LEU A 501 19.81 9.56 -8.57
C LEU A 501 20.38 8.15 -8.45
N ALA A 502 19.93 7.21 -9.28
CA ALA A 502 20.43 5.83 -9.30
C ALA A 502 21.92 5.75 -9.68
N ALA A 503 22.38 6.58 -10.63
CA ALA A 503 23.80 6.66 -10.99
C ALA A 503 24.67 7.13 -9.81
N ILE A 504 24.17 8.07 -9.01
CA ILE A 504 24.87 8.54 -7.80
C ILE A 504 24.84 7.44 -6.72
N ALA A 505 23.65 6.93 -6.40
CA ALA A 505 23.45 5.96 -5.33
C ALA A 505 24.21 4.63 -5.53
N SER A 506 24.47 4.23 -6.79
CA SER A 506 25.27 3.03 -7.11
C SER A 506 26.78 3.25 -7.01
N GLY A 507 27.24 4.49 -6.81
CA GLY A 507 28.66 4.86 -6.88
C GLY A 507 29.24 4.79 -8.30
N ALA A 508 28.40 4.81 -9.33
CA ALA A 508 28.84 4.89 -10.72
C ALA A 508 29.33 6.30 -11.09
N SER A 509 28.80 7.35 -10.47
CA SER A 509 29.24 8.74 -10.72
C SER A 509 30.57 9.06 -10.03
N THR A 510 31.37 9.95 -10.67
CA THR A 510 32.50 10.61 -10.00
C THR A 510 31.97 11.75 -9.10
N PRO A 511 32.80 12.31 -8.19
CA PRO A 511 32.41 13.47 -7.40
C PRO A 511 31.96 14.67 -8.27
N GLU A 512 32.64 14.92 -9.38
CA GLU A 512 32.31 16.01 -10.31
C GLU A 512 30.97 15.74 -11.02
N GLN A 513 30.74 14.50 -11.48
CA GLN A 513 29.47 14.09 -12.09
C GLN A 513 28.32 14.19 -11.08
N THR A 514 28.57 13.80 -9.83
CA THR A 514 27.60 13.94 -8.74
C THR A 514 27.24 15.39 -8.51
N SER A 515 28.23 16.29 -8.37
CA SER A 515 27.97 17.72 -8.18
C SER A 515 27.17 18.30 -9.33
N THR A 516 27.59 18.07 -10.58
CA THR A 516 26.90 18.55 -11.77
C THR A 516 25.45 18.05 -11.85
N THR A 517 25.22 16.78 -11.50
CA THR A 517 23.89 16.19 -11.51
C THR A 517 22.99 16.82 -10.45
N LEU A 518 23.49 16.98 -9.22
CA LEU A 518 22.72 17.61 -8.14
C LEU A 518 22.42 19.08 -8.41
N ASP A 519 23.40 19.85 -8.95
CA ASP A 519 23.17 21.24 -9.37
C ASP A 519 22.00 21.35 -10.35
N LEU A 520 21.91 20.41 -11.28
CA LEU A 520 20.83 20.39 -12.27
C LEU A 520 19.47 20.01 -11.65
N LEU A 521 19.44 19.04 -10.74
CA LEU A 521 18.20 18.60 -10.07
C LEU A 521 17.63 19.70 -9.16
N GLU A 522 18.45 20.63 -8.67
CA GLU A 522 18.01 21.78 -7.88
C GLU A 522 17.42 22.93 -8.74
N THR A 523 17.45 22.82 -10.07
CA THR A 523 16.91 23.85 -10.95
C THR A 523 15.39 23.80 -11.10
N PRO A 524 14.71 24.92 -11.44
CA PRO A 524 13.25 24.97 -11.60
C PRO A 524 12.63 23.93 -12.56
N PRO A 525 13.29 23.51 -13.67
CA PRO A 525 12.77 22.44 -14.50
C PRO A 525 12.50 21.12 -13.75
N TYR A 526 13.28 20.81 -12.71
CA TYR A 526 13.13 19.60 -11.90
C TYR A 526 12.44 19.86 -10.56
N LEU A 527 12.79 20.96 -9.89
CA LEU A 527 12.37 21.23 -8.53
C LEU A 527 11.07 22.03 -8.47
N THR A 528 10.10 21.55 -7.70
CA THR A 528 8.82 22.20 -7.43
C THR A 528 8.66 22.52 -5.94
N PRO A 529 7.66 23.35 -5.55
CA PRO A 529 7.34 23.54 -4.14
C PRO A 529 6.95 22.27 -3.38
N TRP A 530 6.52 21.21 -4.08
CA TRP A 530 6.06 19.95 -3.49
C TRP A 530 6.99 18.75 -3.69
N GLY A 531 8.10 18.92 -4.41
CA GLY A 531 9.10 17.88 -4.58
C GLY A 531 9.79 17.88 -5.93
N LEU A 532 10.45 16.77 -6.24
CA LEU A 532 11.25 16.56 -7.44
C LEU A 532 10.40 15.93 -8.55
N ARG A 533 10.37 16.55 -9.74
CA ARG A 533 9.71 15.97 -10.91
C ARG A 533 10.44 14.74 -11.42
N SER A 534 9.70 13.78 -11.94
CA SER A 534 10.25 12.58 -12.59
C SER A 534 10.99 12.89 -13.89
N LYS A 535 10.54 13.90 -14.64
CA LYS A 535 11.20 14.48 -15.83
C LYS A 535 11.22 16.00 -15.74
N PRO A 536 12.19 16.69 -16.36
CA PRO A 536 12.20 18.15 -16.35
C PRO A 536 11.03 18.73 -17.15
N SER A 537 10.51 19.88 -16.73
CA SER A 537 9.42 20.56 -17.43
C SER A 537 9.77 21.02 -18.86
N THR A 538 11.05 20.92 -19.25
CA THR A 538 11.56 21.21 -20.60
C THR A 538 11.61 19.96 -21.49
N ALA A 539 11.29 18.78 -20.99
CA ALA A 539 11.28 17.55 -21.80
C ALA A 539 10.16 17.63 -22.87
N PRO A 540 10.42 17.15 -24.11
CA PRO A 540 9.44 17.21 -25.20
C PRO A 540 8.13 16.50 -24.91
N ASP A 541 8.17 15.45 -24.09
CA ASP A 541 7.03 14.62 -23.68
C ASP A 541 6.57 14.93 -22.24
N TYR A 542 6.92 16.10 -21.71
CA TYR A 542 6.54 16.51 -20.35
C TYR A 542 5.03 16.58 -20.19
N ASP A 543 4.55 15.89 -19.16
CA ASP A 543 3.16 15.91 -18.70
C ASP A 543 3.15 15.90 -17.15
N PRO A 544 2.75 16.99 -16.48
CA PRO A 544 2.79 17.06 -15.02
C PRO A 544 1.82 16.08 -14.33
N THR A 545 0.85 15.55 -15.07
CA THR A 545 -0.12 14.53 -14.60
C THR A 545 0.23 13.11 -15.07
N GLY A 546 1.20 13.00 -15.97
CA GLY A 546 1.65 11.72 -16.51
C GLY A 546 2.46 10.93 -15.50
N TYR A 547 2.20 9.63 -15.36
CA TYR A 547 2.77 8.71 -14.38
C TYR A 547 4.29 8.88 -14.17
N ALA A 548 5.12 8.84 -15.23
CA ALA A 548 6.56 9.06 -15.17
C ALA A 548 7.05 10.18 -16.11
N LYS A 549 6.14 11.08 -16.55
CA LYS A 549 6.45 12.11 -17.56
C LYS A 549 6.61 13.54 -16.99
N GLY A 550 6.67 13.66 -15.68
CA GLY A 550 6.81 14.97 -15.02
C GLY A 550 6.09 15.10 -13.69
N SER A 551 5.31 14.09 -13.28
CA SER A 551 4.73 14.00 -11.95
C SER A 551 5.80 14.02 -10.85
N VAL A 552 5.42 14.43 -9.66
CA VAL A 552 6.27 14.45 -8.47
C VAL A 552 5.93 13.24 -7.61
N TRP A 553 6.94 12.42 -7.30
CA TRP A 553 6.81 11.25 -6.46
C TRP A 553 7.48 11.47 -5.12
N ALA A 554 6.79 11.12 -4.04
CA ALA A 554 7.30 11.26 -2.69
C ALA A 554 8.59 10.46 -2.49
N PHE A 555 8.64 9.21 -2.94
CA PHE A 555 9.82 8.35 -2.81
C PHE A 555 11.04 8.87 -3.60
N THR A 556 10.85 9.38 -4.84
CA THR A 556 11.94 9.98 -5.61
C THR A 556 12.47 11.24 -4.93
N THR A 557 11.56 12.04 -4.34
CA THR A 557 11.92 13.25 -3.60
C THR A 557 12.68 12.91 -2.32
N ALA A 558 12.28 11.84 -1.60
CA ALA A 558 12.97 11.34 -0.42
C ALA A 558 14.36 10.80 -0.76
N GLY A 559 14.47 9.98 -1.82
CA GLY A 559 15.75 9.46 -2.30
C GLY A 559 16.72 10.55 -2.73
N ALA A 560 16.22 11.66 -3.31
CA ALA A 560 17.06 12.81 -3.58
C ALA A 560 17.59 13.47 -2.30
N ALA A 561 16.74 13.63 -1.29
CA ALA A 561 17.17 14.17 0.01
C ALA A 561 18.25 13.28 0.67
N GLU A 562 18.05 11.97 0.63
CA GLU A 562 19.01 10.99 1.15
C GLU A 562 20.38 11.09 0.48
N ILE A 563 20.43 11.24 -0.85
CA ILE A 563 21.67 11.40 -1.62
C ILE A 563 22.34 12.75 -1.35
N MET A 564 21.57 13.80 -1.12
CA MET A 564 22.10 15.15 -0.89
C MET A 564 22.81 15.29 0.47
N TRP A 565 22.43 14.51 1.49
CA TRP A 565 23.09 14.55 2.80
C TRP A 565 24.59 14.20 2.71
N PRO A 566 25.02 13.03 2.21
CA PRO A 566 26.43 12.69 2.08
C PRO A 566 27.17 13.56 1.06
N ALA A 567 26.45 14.21 0.13
CA ALA A 567 27.02 15.17 -0.81
C ALA A 567 27.21 16.58 -0.20
N HIS A 568 27.05 16.72 1.12
CA HIS A 568 27.17 17.99 1.85
C HIS A 568 26.21 19.12 1.41
N ARG A 569 25.02 18.73 0.90
CA ARG A 569 23.95 19.68 0.50
C ARG A 569 22.80 19.66 1.51
N SER A 570 23.13 19.89 2.77
CA SER A 570 22.21 19.73 3.92
C SER A 570 20.96 20.62 3.82
N ASP A 571 21.08 21.85 3.31
CA ASP A 571 19.94 22.76 3.16
C ASP A 571 18.96 22.27 2.09
N ALA A 572 19.47 21.79 0.94
CA ALA A 572 18.66 21.19 -0.12
C ALA A 572 17.97 19.90 0.37
N ALA A 573 18.72 19.01 1.02
CA ALA A 573 18.19 17.78 1.61
C ALA A 573 17.06 18.07 2.61
N ASN A 574 17.26 19.00 3.55
CA ASN A 574 16.26 19.41 4.52
C ASN A 574 15.03 20.06 3.84
N SER A 575 15.25 20.88 2.81
CA SER A 575 14.16 21.47 2.02
C SER A 575 13.30 20.41 1.33
N LEU A 576 13.91 19.38 0.74
CA LEU A 576 13.20 18.26 0.13
C LEU A 576 12.45 17.43 1.18
N GLY A 577 13.10 17.09 2.30
CA GLY A 577 12.47 16.38 3.41
C GLY A 577 11.23 17.09 3.96
N ARG A 578 11.22 18.42 3.99
CA ARG A 578 10.03 19.20 4.40
C ARG A 578 8.86 19.12 3.42
N ARG A 579 9.12 18.83 2.14
CA ARG A 579 8.08 18.77 1.08
C ARG A 579 7.29 17.47 1.10
N ILE A 580 7.87 16.39 1.63
CA ILE A 580 7.25 15.06 1.70
C ILE A 580 6.54 14.79 3.03
N ARG A 581 6.54 15.73 3.97
CA ARG A 581 5.82 15.58 5.24
C ARG A 581 4.32 15.51 5.00
N LEU A 582 3.63 14.80 5.90
CA LEU A 582 2.18 14.77 5.93
C LEU A 582 1.62 16.19 6.12
N ARG A 583 0.91 16.71 5.13
CA ARG A 583 0.17 17.98 5.19
C ARG A 583 -1.31 17.71 5.37
#